data_067b9fb4777828117f5e1bb7052d1677
#
_entry.id   067b9fb4777828117f5e1bb7052d1677
#
_cell.length_a   1.000
_cell.length_b   1.000
_cell.length_c   1.000
_cell.angle_alpha   90.00
_cell.angle_beta   90.00
_cell.angle_gamma   90.00
#
_symmetry.space_group_name_H-M   'P 1'
#
loop_
_entity.id
_entity.type
_entity.pdbx_description
1 polymer ?
#
loop_
_entity_poly.entity_id
_entity_poly.type
_entity_poly.pdbx_seq_one_letter_code
_entity_poly.pdbx_strand_id
1 'polypeptide(L)'
;PKGLYTINPTPPPERTVRELVTQLGEAVVQVRTPSGLGSGFFLREDGHLITNFHVIEGETQISIEVYHQRNGQLERRAYKQARIIAMNKFADLALLKIEDKDAPKFAHVPLGDSDVLAVGDRVFAIGSPLGLERTVTEGILSTKTRQMQGSLYLQTTTQINPGNSGGPLFNLRGEVVGVTNMK
;
A
#
# COMPACT_ATOMS: atom_id res chain seq x y z
N PRO A 1 -1.40 -24.05 -4.83
CA PRO A 1 -1.33 -23.13 -3.70
C PRO A 1 -1.67 -21.71 -4.17
N LYS A 2 -2.59 -21.05 -3.49
CA LYS A 2 -2.89 -19.65 -3.80
C LYS A 2 -1.66 -18.82 -3.42
N GLY A 3 -1.15 -18.06 -4.38
CA GLY A 3 -0.01 -17.18 -4.15
C GLY A 3 -0.31 -16.09 -3.11
N LEU A 4 0.75 -15.48 -2.59
CA LEU A 4 0.65 -14.40 -1.59
C LEU A 4 0.01 -13.14 -2.19
N TYR A 5 0.14 -12.93 -3.48
CA TYR A 5 -0.32 -11.74 -4.19
C TYR A 5 -0.97 -12.13 -5.52
N THR A 6 -1.71 -11.19 -6.09
CA THR A 6 -2.37 -11.38 -7.38
C THR A 6 -1.61 -10.62 -8.45
N ILE A 7 -1.27 -11.31 -9.54
CA ILE A 7 -0.77 -10.70 -10.77
C ILE A 7 -1.79 -10.98 -11.86
N ASN A 8 -2.21 -9.95 -12.56
CA ASN A 8 -3.11 -10.11 -13.68
C ASN A 8 -2.35 -10.67 -14.88
N PRO A 9 -2.72 -11.86 -15.40
CA PRO A 9 -2.04 -12.45 -16.58
C PRO A 9 -2.26 -11.60 -17.84
N THR A 10 -3.40 -10.93 -17.92
CA THR A 10 -3.67 -9.91 -18.95
C THR A 10 -3.82 -8.58 -18.25
N PRO A 11 -2.95 -7.57 -18.51
CA PRO A 11 -3.07 -6.29 -17.87
C PRO A 11 -4.44 -5.66 -18.10
N PRO A 12 -5.12 -5.14 -17.05
CA PRO A 12 -6.38 -4.45 -17.23
C PRO A 12 -6.18 -3.16 -18.02
N PRO A 13 -7.24 -2.62 -18.65
CA PRO A 13 -7.14 -1.34 -19.34
C PRO A 13 -6.86 -0.19 -18.38
N GLU A 14 -6.27 0.87 -18.89
CA GLU A 14 -6.10 2.10 -18.11
C GLU A 14 -7.45 2.72 -17.77
N ARG A 15 -7.53 3.32 -16.58
CA ARG A 15 -8.70 4.01 -16.07
C ARG A 15 -8.28 5.32 -15.42
N THR A 16 -9.27 6.17 -15.12
CA THR A 16 -8.98 7.43 -14.42
C THR A 16 -8.56 7.17 -12.97
N VAL A 17 -7.76 8.08 -12.44
CA VAL A 17 -7.38 8.03 -11.02
C VAL A 17 -8.62 8.00 -10.14
N ARG A 18 -9.64 8.81 -10.45
CA ARG A 18 -10.90 8.84 -9.70
C ARG A 18 -11.58 7.46 -9.61
N GLU A 19 -11.70 6.76 -10.74
CA GLU A 19 -12.28 5.41 -10.77
C GLU A 19 -11.46 4.43 -9.95
N LEU A 20 -10.14 4.50 -10.07
CA LEU A 20 -9.24 3.59 -9.37
C LEU A 20 -9.23 3.84 -7.85
N VAL A 21 -9.30 5.09 -7.41
CA VAL A 21 -9.42 5.42 -5.98
C VAL A 21 -10.72 4.84 -5.40
N THR A 22 -11.82 4.95 -6.11
CA THR A 22 -13.08 4.37 -5.68
C THR A 22 -13.00 2.85 -5.55
N GLN A 23 -12.32 2.19 -6.48
CA GLN A 23 -12.18 0.73 -6.49
C GLN A 23 -11.17 0.23 -5.46
N LEU A 24 -10.03 0.90 -5.31
CA LEU A 24 -8.87 0.39 -4.59
C LEU A 24 -8.65 1.02 -3.22
N GLY A 25 -9.30 2.15 -2.96
CA GLY A 25 -9.03 2.93 -1.76
C GLY A 25 -9.24 2.18 -0.46
N GLU A 26 -10.22 1.27 -0.39
CA GLU A 26 -10.50 0.49 0.81
C GLU A 26 -9.36 -0.49 1.16
N ALA A 27 -8.54 -0.87 0.17
CA ALA A 27 -7.38 -1.74 0.41
C ALA A 27 -6.20 -1.00 1.06
N VAL A 28 -6.22 0.33 1.09
CA VAL A 28 -5.18 1.16 1.73
C VAL A 28 -5.56 1.43 3.17
N VAL A 29 -4.64 1.12 4.08
CA VAL A 29 -4.91 1.12 5.52
C VAL A 29 -3.93 2.02 6.26
N GLN A 30 -4.29 2.39 7.49
CA GLN A 30 -3.37 3.04 8.40
C GLN A 30 -2.73 1.99 9.31
N VAL A 31 -1.40 2.04 9.41
CA VAL A 31 -0.64 1.23 10.36
C VAL A 31 -0.28 2.13 11.54
N ARG A 32 -0.77 1.79 12.72
CA ARG A 32 -0.57 2.58 13.93
C ARG A 32 0.23 1.80 14.94
N THR A 33 1.23 2.44 15.52
CA THR A 33 2.07 1.90 16.60
C THR A 33 2.17 2.94 17.71
N PRO A 34 2.67 2.56 18.92
CA PRO A 34 2.90 3.55 19.98
C PRO A 34 3.82 4.69 19.59
N SER A 35 4.76 4.47 18.67
CA SER A 35 5.74 5.48 18.23
C SER A 35 5.27 6.35 17.09
N GLY A 36 4.17 5.99 16.41
CA GLY A 36 3.70 6.76 15.26
C GLY A 36 2.74 6.01 14.36
N LEU A 37 2.64 6.48 13.14
CA LEU A 37 1.74 5.91 12.15
C LEU A 37 2.34 5.96 10.75
N GLY A 38 1.82 5.11 9.88
CA GLY A 38 2.14 5.06 8.46
C GLY A 38 0.99 4.47 7.70
N SER A 39 1.22 4.15 6.46
CA SER A 39 0.24 3.50 5.59
C SER A 39 0.66 2.08 5.24
N GLY A 40 -0.29 1.30 4.77
CA GLY A 40 -0.07 -0.03 4.23
C GLY A 40 -1.17 -0.37 3.25
N PHE A 41 -1.10 -1.56 2.68
CA PHE A 41 -2.12 -2.01 1.74
C PHE A 41 -2.23 -3.53 1.74
N PHE A 42 -3.45 -4.04 1.56
CA PHE A 42 -3.70 -5.46 1.52
C PHE A 42 -3.29 -6.08 0.18
N LEU A 43 -2.60 -7.22 0.26
CA LEU A 43 -2.27 -8.06 -0.89
C LEU A 43 -3.29 -9.18 -1.11
N ARG A 44 -4.00 -9.58 -0.05
CA ARG A 44 -4.93 -10.71 -0.05
C ARG A 44 -6.15 -10.40 0.80
N GLU A 45 -7.26 -11.05 0.45
CA GLU A 45 -8.50 -10.92 1.21
C GLU A 45 -8.42 -11.45 2.65
N ASP A 46 -7.42 -12.29 2.96
CA ASP A 46 -7.24 -12.88 4.28
C ASP A 46 -6.48 -12.00 5.27
N GLY A 47 -6.12 -10.77 4.87
CA GLY A 47 -5.51 -9.80 5.76
C GLY A 47 -3.99 -9.72 5.72
N HIS A 48 -3.34 -10.31 4.71
CA HIS A 48 -1.92 -10.05 4.48
C HIS A 48 -1.74 -8.66 3.89
N LEU A 49 -0.85 -7.87 4.49
CA LEU A 49 -0.61 -6.49 4.06
C LEU A 49 0.87 -6.14 4.08
N ILE A 50 1.22 -5.15 3.27
CA ILE A 50 2.57 -4.58 3.17
C ILE A 50 2.58 -3.20 3.80
N THR A 51 3.67 -2.88 4.50
CA THR A 51 4.02 -1.54 4.97
C THR A 51 5.54 -1.38 4.94
N ASN A 52 6.06 -0.24 5.36
CA ASN A 52 7.50 -0.05 5.51
C ASN A 52 8.01 -0.67 6.81
N PHE A 53 9.23 -1.22 6.75
CA PHE A 53 9.88 -1.76 7.93
C PHE A 53 10.07 -0.70 9.03
N HIS A 54 10.48 0.52 8.66
CA HIS A 54 10.73 1.57 9.66
C HIS A 54 9.47 1.98 10.44
N VAL A 55 8.27 1.71 9.90
CA VAL A 55 7.00 1.99 10.60
C VAL A 55 6.79 1.04 11.76
N ILE A 56 7.24 -0.22 11.63
CA ILE A 56 6.99 -1.27 12.64
C ILE A 56 8.25 -1.70 13.39
N GLU A 57 9.40 -1.12 13.11
CA GLU A 57 10.67 -1.52 13.72
C GLU A 57 10.61 -1.39 15.24
N GLY A 58 10.91 -2.50 15.94
CA GLY A 58 10.92 -2.55 17.40
C GLY A 58 9.54 -2.52 18.05
N GLU A 59 8.47 -2.55 17.27
CA GLU A 59 7.11 -2.46 17.79
C GLU A 59 6.51 -3.85 18.06
N THR A 60 5.79 -3.96 19.17
CA THR A 60 5.06 -5.16 19.56
C THR A 60 3.55 -4.97 19.53
N GLN A 61 3.09 -3.72 19.54
CA GLN A 61 1.68 -3.36 19.49
C GLN A 61 1.40 -2.64 18.17
N ILE A 62 0.87 -3.38 17.21
CA ILE A 62 0.56 -2.87 15.88
C ILE A 62 -0.95 -2.98 15.66
N SER A 63 -1.57 -1.85 15.37
CA SER A 63 -2.99 -1.77 15.03
C SER A 63 -3.15 -1.39 13.57
N ILE A 64 -4.00 -2.10 12.86
CA ILE A 64 -4.34 -1.82 11.47
C ILE A 64 -5.73 -1.18 11.45
N GLU A 65 -5.81 0.06 10.99
CA GLU A 65 -7.07 0.76 10.85
C GLU A 65 -7.54 0.71 9.41
N VAL A 66 -8.67 0.03 9.19
CA VAL A 66 -9.30 -0.14 7.89
C VAL A 66 -10.47 0.82 7.78
N TYR A 67 -10.56 1.51 6.65
CA TYR A 67 -11.61 2.48 6.38
C TYR A 67 -12.56 1.88 5.35
N HIS A 68 -13.62 1.21 5.84
CA HIS A 68 -14.65 0.62 5.01
C HIS A 68 -15.56 1.70 4.44
N GLN A 69 -15.87 1.60 3.16
CA GLN A 69 -16.81 2.51 2.54
C GLN A 69 -18.22 1.92 2.59
N ARG A 70 -19.10 2.59 3.34
CA ARG A 70 -20.50 2.18 3.47
C ARG A 70 -21.40 3.40 3.33
N ASN A 71 -22.41 3.30 2.46
CA ASN A 71 -23.41 4.37 2.25
C ASN A 71 -22.76 5.75 1.96
N GLY A 72 -21.68 5.77 1.18
CA GLY A 72 -20.97 6.99 0.85
C GLY A 72 -20.09 7.57 1.96
N GLN A 73 -19.97 6.89 3.08
CA GLN A 73 -19.16 7.31 4.23
C GLN A 73 -18.06 6.30 4.53
N LEU A 74 -16.94 6.81 5.09
CA LEU A 74 -15.85 5.96 5.57
C LEU A 74 -16.13 5.56 7.01
N GLU A 75 -16.17 4.25 7.27
CA GLU A 75 -16.30 3.67 8.60
C GLU A 75 -14.96 3.07 9.02
N ARG A 76 -14.36 3.60 10.08
CA ARG A 76 -13.08 3.13 10.60
C ARG A 76 -13.26 1.93 11.51
N ARG A 77 -12.49 0.88 11.27
CA ARG A 77 -12.40 -0.27 12.14
C ARG A 77 -10.95 -0.61 12.43
N ALA A 78 -10.60 -0.79 13.71
CA ALA A 78 -9.25 -1.13 14.15
C ALA A 78 -9.11 -2.64 14.37
N TYR A 79 -8.05 -3.23 13.84
CA TYR A 79 -7.66 -4.62 14.07
C TYR A 79 -6.36 -4.60 14.85
N LYS A 80 -6.39 -5.12 16.08
CA LYS A 80 -5.27 -5.00 17.03
C LYS A 80 -4.38 -6.24 17.10
N GLN A 81 -4.74 -7.29 16.38
CA GLN A 81 -3.96 -8.53 16.35
C GLN A 81 -3.28 -8.70 15.00
N ALA A 82 -2.32 -7.84 14.73
CA ALA A 82 -1.50 -7.90 13.53
C ALA A 82 -0.16 -8.55 13.87
N ARG A 83 0.16 -9.63 13.16
CA ARG A 83 1.41 -10.38 13.34
C ARG A 83 2.39 -10.04 12.23
N ILE A 84 3.67 -9.87 12.58
CA ILE A 84 4.74 -9.72 11.61
C ILE A 84 5.07 -11.09 11.03
N ILE A 85 4.86 -11.26 9.72
CA ILE A 85 5.15 -12.53 9.01
C ILE A 85 6.59 -12.53 8.51
N ALA A 86 7.03 -11.43 7.92
CA ALA A 86 8.36 -11.28 7.37
C ALA A 86 8.73 -9.80 7.31
N MET A 87 10.02 -9.52 7.27
CA MET A 87 10.52 -8.15 7.13
C MET A 87 11.85 -8.14 6.41
N ASN A 88 12.09 -7.07 5.66
CA ASN A 88 13.35 -6.83 4.96
C ASN A 88 13.78 -5.40 5.26
N LYS A 89 14.77 -5.26 6.12
CA LYS A 89 15.29 -3.96 6.53
C LYS A 89 15.93 -3.20 5.37
N PHE A 90 16.61 -3.91 4.47
CA PHE A 90 17.31 -3.28 3.35
C PHE A 90 16.33 -2.69 2.33
N ALA A 91 15.26 -3.41 2.04
CA ALA A 91 14.18 -2.93 1.16
C ALA A 91 13.19 -2.02 1.89
N ASP A 92 13.28 -1.92 3.21
CA ASP A 92 12.35 -1.18 4.07
C ASP A 92 10.90 -1.66 3.90
N LEU A 93 10.72 -2.98 3.84
CA LEU A 93 9.41 -3.61 3.68
C LEU A 93 9.11 -4.55 4.85
N ALA A 94 7.83 -4.64 5.19
CA ALA A 94 7.32 -5.60 6.16
C ALA A 94 6.02 -6.21 5.67
N LEU A 95 5.86 -7.50 5.89
CA LEU A 95 4.63 -8.25 5.62
C LEU A 95 3.96 -8.55 6.95
N LEU A 96 2.74 -8.10 7.11
CA LEU A 96 1.92 -8.33 8.30
C LEU A 96 0.69 -9.14 7.93
N LYS A 97 0.07 -9.76 8.93
CA LYS A 97 -1.21 -10.45 8.77
C LYS A 97 -2.13 -10.11 9.94
N ILE A 98 -3.36 -9.75 9.64
CA ILE A 98 -4.41 -9.58 10.64
C ILE A 98 -4.89 -10.97 11.09
N GLU A 99 -4.87 -11.21 12.41
CA GLU A 99 -5.28 -12.46 13.01
C GLU A 99 -6.51 -12.33 13.93
N ASP A 100 -7.18 -11.20 13.89
CA ASP A 100 -8.43 -11.00 14.63
C ASP A 100 -9.48 -12.03 14.17
N LYS A 101 -10.12 -12.70 15.14
CA LYS A 101 -11.03 -13.82 14.86
C LYS A 101 -12.26 -13.42 14.07
N ASP A 102 -12.70 -12.18 14.21
CA ASP A 102 -13.90 -11.64 13.57
C ASP A 102 -13.58 -10.80 12.34
N ALA A 103 -12.35 -10.89 11.83
CA ALA A 103 -11.94 -10.16 10.65
C ALA A 103 -12.73 -10.60 9.41
N PRO A 104 -13.27 -9.66 8.63
CA PRO A 104 -13.96 -9.97 7.38
C PRO A 104 -12.96 -10.30 6.27
N LYS A 105 -13.46 -10.53 5.07
CA LYS A 105 -12.62 -10.52 3.88
C LYS A 105 -12.30 -9.08 3.51
N PHE A 106 -11.03 -8.82 3.21
CA PHE A 106 -10.54 -7.48 2.93
C PHE A 106 -10.44 -7.22 1.43
N ALA A 107 -10.72 -5.99 1.04
CA ALA A 107 -10.33 -5.51 -0.29
C ALA A 107 -8.81 -5.55 -0.40
N HIS A 108 -8.30 -5.91 -1.57
CA HIS A 108 -6.87 -6.05 -1.82
C HIS A 108 -6.53 -5.58 -3.22
N VAL A 109 -5.23 -5.40 -3.48
CA VAL A 109 -4.74 -4.82 -4.72
C VAL A 109 -3.86 -5.82 -5.48
N PRO A 110 -3.89 -5.80 -6.83
CA PRO A 110 -2.96 -6.58 -7.63
C PRO A 110 -1.59 -5.90 -7.69
N LEU A 111 -0.54 -6.70 -7.81
CA LEU A 111 0.80 -6.20 -8.10
C LEU A 111 1.01 -6.08 -9.61
N GLY A 112 1.64 -4.99 -10.02
CA GLY A 112 2.11 -4.80 -11.38
C GLY A 112 3.58 -5.16 -11.52
N ASP A 113 4.07 -5.04 -12.75
CA ASP A 113 5.49 -5.27 -13.07
C ASP A 113 6.19 -3.93 -13.20
N SER A 114 7.05 -3.60 -12.22
CA SER A 114 7.82 -2.37 -12.24
C SER A 114 8.89 -2.35 -13.34
N ASP A 115 9.26 -3.51 -13.89
CA ASP A 115 10.26 -3.58 -14.98
C ASP A 115 9.71 -3.01 -16.30
N VAL A 116 8.41 -3.07 -16.53
CA VAL A 116 7.78 -2.48 -17.73
C VAL A 116 7.42 -1.01 -17.56
N LEU A 117 7.55 -0.48 -16.35
CA LEU A 117 7.29 0.93 -16.07
C LEU A 117 8.41 1.79 -16.66
N ALA A 118 8.06 2.84 -17.38
CA ALA A 118 9.01 3.72 -18.04
C ALA A 118 9.03 5.12 -17.43
N VAL A 119 10.16 5.80 -17.52
CA VAL A 119 10.28 7.21 -17.14
C VAL A 119 9.26 8.04 -17.93
N GLY A 120 8.51 8.88 -17.23
CA GLY A 120 7.42 9.66 -17.80
C GLY A 120 6.04 9.03 -17.63
N ASP A 121 5.96 7.75 -17.25
CA ASP A 121 4.67 7.10 -16.99
C ASP A 121 3.97 7.74 -15.79
N ARG A 122 2.65 7.89 -15.90
CA ARG A 122 1.83 8.44 -14.83
C ARG A 122 1.64 7.41 -13.74
N VAL A 123 1.78 7.89 -12.50
CA VAL A 123 1.61 7.11 -11.29
C VAL A 123 0.81 7.94 -10.28
N PHE A 124 0.18 7.27 -9.33
CA PHE A 124 -0.49 7.96 -8.24
C PHE A 124 -0.35 7.17 -6.94
N ALA A 125 -0.41 7.87 -5.82
CA ALA A 125 -0.37 7.28 -4.50
C ALA A 125 -1.68 7.55 -3.77
N ILE A 126 -2.15 6.55 -3.03
CA ILE A 126 -3.27 6.70 -2.11
C ILE A 126 -2.70 6.56 -0.70
N GLY A 127 -2.89 7.59 0.11
CA GLY A 127 -2.54 7.55 1.53
C GLY A 127 -3.72 7.07 2.38
N SER A 128 -3.43 6.61 3.59
CA SER A 128 -4.48 6.32 4.55
C SER A 128 -5.23 7.60 4.91
N PRO A 129 -6.54 7.52 5.21
CA PRO A 129 -7.29 8.71 5.57
C PRO A 129 -6.76 9.37 6.83
N LEU A 130 -6.64 10.70 6.79
CA LEU A 130 -6.49 11.54 7.97
C LEU A 130 -7.86 12.14 8.26
N GLY A 131 -8.57 11.55 9.23
CA GLY A 131 -9.97 11.88 9.46
C GLY A 131 -10.89 11.09 8.52
N LEU A 132 -11.73 11.78 7.75
CA LEU A 132 -12.76 11.17 6.91
C LEU A 132 -12.41 11.16 5.41
N GLU A 133 -11.27 11.70 5.02
CA GLU A 133 -10.89 11.84 3.61
C GLU A 133 -9.56 11.17 3.32
N ARG A 134 -9.51 10.44 2.20
CA ARG A 134 -8.27 9.87 1.68
C ARG A 134 -7.49 10.94 0.97
N THR A 135 -6.15 10.90 1.13
CA THR A 135 -5.27 11.71 0.30
C THR A 135 -4.87 10.94 -0.95
N VAL A 136 -4.92 11.63 -2.09
CA VAL A 136 -4.51 11.09 -3.37
C VAL A 136 -3.55 12.08 -4.00
N THR A 137 -2.38 11.62 -4.41
CA THR A 137 -1.40 12.44 -5.11
C THR A 137 -1.02 11.80 -6.42
N GLU A 138 -0.87 12.59 -7.47
CA GLU A 138 -0.56 12.13 -8.81
C GLU A 138 0.76 12.74 -9.28
N GLY A 139 1.49 11.99 -10.07
CA GLY A 139 2.75 12.44 -10.65
C GLY A 139 3.21 11.53 -11.77
N ILE A 140 4.48 11.65 -12.11
CA ILE A 140 5.13 10.80 -13.10
C ILE A 140 6.34 10.11 -12.50
N LEU A 141 6.75 9.03 -13.13
CA LEU A 141 8.00 8.37 -12.82
C LEU A 141 9.15 9.21 -13.40
N SER A 142 10.03 9.71 -12.54
CA SER A 142 11.17 10.57 -12.92
C SER A 142 12.41 9.76 -13.30
N THR A 143 12.73 8.76 -12.48
CA THR A 143 13.87 7.86 -12.73
C THR A 143 13.61 6.46 -12.25
N LYS A 144 14.34 5.50 -12.84
CA LYS A 144 14.47 4.12 -12.36
C LYS A 144 15.94 3.86 -12.11
N THR A 145 16.31 3.50 -10.89
CA THR A 145 17.71 3.24 -10.52
C THR A 145 17.81 1.89 -9.82
N ARG A 146 18.70 1.04 -10.32
CA ARG A 146 19.07 -0.18 -9.59
C ARG A 146 20.31 0.09 -8.76
N GLN A 147 20.25 -0.23 -7.48
CA GLN A 147 21.40 -0.14 -6.58
C GLN A 147 22.19 -1.46 -6.58
N MET A 148 23.39 -1.41 -5.99
CA MET A 148 24.34 -2.54 -6.00
C MET A 148 23.78 -3.85 -5.43
N GLN A 149 22.71 -3.80 -4.64
CA GLN A 149 22.06 -4.98 -4.05
C GLN A 149 20.86 -5.48 -4.85
N GLY A 150 20.67 -4.98 -6.07
CA GLY A 150 19.58 -5.41 -6.94
C GLY A 150 18.21 -4.80 -6.65
N SER A 151 18.09 -3.98 -5.62
CA SER A 151 16.84 -3.28 -5.32
C SER A 151 16.55 -2.19 -6.34
N LEU A 152 15.34 -2.18 -6.87
CA LEU A 152 14.89 -1.14 -7.80
C LEU A 152 14.28 0.01 -7.00
N TYR A 153 14.86 1.19 -7.17
CA TYR A 153 14.32 2.42 -6.61
C TYR A 153 13.66 3.26 -7.69
N LEU A 154 12.46 3.71 -7.43
CA LEU A 154 11.69 4.57 -8.31
C LEU A 154 11.64 5.97 -7.71
N GLN A 155 12.01 6.98 -8.51
CA GLN A 155 11.76 8.37 -8.15
C GLN A 155 10.53 8.87 -8.89
N THR A 156 9.65 9.57 -8.17
CA THR A 156 8.42 10.11 -8.71
C THR A 156 8.22 11.55 -8.27
N THR A 157 7.50 12.31 -9.08
CA THR A 157 7.04 13.66 -8.70
C THR A 157 5.84 13.62 -7.76
N THR A 158 5.28 12.44 -7.52
CA THR A 158 4.18 12.25 -6.56
C THR A 158 4.63 12.71 -5.17
N GLN A 159 3.84 13.55 -4.52
CA GLN A 159 4.14 14.00 -3.17
C GLN A 159 3.98 12.86 -2.17
N ILE A 160 5.04 12.65 -1.38
CA ILE A 160 5.06 11.68 -0.30
C ILE A 160 5.30 12.42 1.01
N ASN A 161 4.50 12.13 2.01
CA ASN A 161 4.63 12.67 3.36
C ASN A 161 4.65 11.53 4.38
N PRO A 162 4.96 11.79 5.67
CA PRO A 162 5.05 10.71 6.67
C PRO A 162 3.77 9.86 6.77
N GLY A 163 2.60 10.44 6.55
CA GLY A 163 1.32 9.74 6.68
C GLY A 163 1.08 8.71 5.60
N ASN A 164 1.62 8.87 4.39
CA ASN A 164 1.46 7.90 3.30
C ASN A 164 2.68 7.01 3.06
N SER A 165 3.72 7.11 3.92
CA SER A 165 4.86 6.18 3.88
C SER A 165 4.40 4.75 4.17
N GLY A 166 4.75 3.81 3.29
CA GLY A 166 4.28 2.42 3.32
C GLY A 166 3.05 2.17 2.48
N GLY A 167 2.44 3.20 1.91
CA GLY A 167 1.30 3.09 1.02
C GLY A 167 1.67 2.66 -0.39
N PRO A 168 0.67 2.30 -1.20
CA PRO A 168 0.91 1.83 -2.55
C PRO A 168 1.12 2.98 -3.53
N LEU A 169 2.04 2.77 -4.48
CA LEU A 169 2.17 3.58 -5.67
C LEU A 169 1.58 2.77 -6.83
N PHE A 170 0.60 3.33 -7.52
CA PHE A 170 -0.14 2.67 -8.60
C PHE A 170 0.22 3.21 -9.97
N ASN A 171 0.13 2.33 -10.96
CA ASN A 171 0.00 2.75 -12.36
C ASN A 171 -1.48 3.05 -12.68
N LEU A 172 -1.78 3.53 -13.89
CA LEU A 172 -3.17 3.84 -14.29
C LEU A 172 -4.02 2.60 -14.61
N ARG A 173 -3.47 1.42 -14.49
CA ARG A 173 -4.20 0.14 -14.58
C ARG A 173 -4.69 -0.33 -13.21
N GLY A 174 -4.32 0.40 -12.14
CA GLY A 174 -4.69 0.03 -10.77
C GLY A 174 -3.80 -1.04 -10.16
N GLU A 175 -2.62 -1.24 -10.70
CA GLU A 175 -1.65 -2.20 -10.20
C GLU A 175 -0.58 -1.50 -9.37
N VAL A 176 -0.17 -2.11 -8.26
CA VAL A 176 0.90 -1.57 -7.42
C VAL A 176 2.24 -1.79 -8.10
N VAL A 177 2.98 -0.72 -8.33
CA VAL A 177 4.31 -0.75 -8.94
C VAL A 177 5.41 -0.34 -7.97
N GLY A 178 5.06 0.14 -6.79
CA GLY A 178 6.01 0.51 -5.76
C GLY A 178 5.35 0.74 -4.42
N VAL A 179 6.19 0.89 -3.40
CA VAL A 179 5.77 1.24 -2.05
C VAL A 179 6.39 2.60 -1.72
N THR A 180 5.56 3.54 -1.28
CA THR A 180 6.04 4.87 -0.95
C THR A 180 6.91 4.82 0.29
N ASN A 181 8.03 5.52 0.25
CA ASN A 181 8.98 5.54 1.33
C ASN A 181 9.49 6.95 1.52
N MET A 182 9.35 7.45 2.73
CA MET A 182 9.92 8.72 3.16
C MET A 182 11.04 8.45 4.18
N LYS A 183 12.26 8.40 3.69
CA LYS A 183 13.48 8.35 4.50
C LYS A 183 14.16 9.69 4.52
#